data_9978f45c4a0a6b6880201fe2c3fb4fdf
#
_entry.id   9978f45c4a0a6b6880201fe2c3fb4fdf
#
_cell.length_a   1.000
_cell.length_b   1.000
_cell.length_c   1.000
_cell.angle_alpha   90.00
_cell.angle_beta   90.00
_cell.angle_gamma   90.00
#
_symmetry.space_group_name_H-M   'P 1'
#
loop_
_entity.id
_entity.type
_entity.pdbx_description
1 polymer ?
#
loop_
_entity_poly.entity_id
_entity_poly.type
_entity_poly.pdbx_seq_one_letter_code
_entity_poly.pdbx_strand_id
1 'polypeptide(L)'
;MEDFTIINQLGEDGKDGIVSLVRFPNGLQAAMKQYKKTKSTKMIQKEVGFQRQAAEAGIAPEIMHVDLPNRRIFMEAMSARVVDELDESDERFENELLTIMEKLDEIGILHNDGNALNLMFDDDDNLKILDFGLSKKITSTIRRKWDNAPNMKVTYFMLKKGLKKYGISVQ
;
A
#
# COMPACT_ATOMS: atom_id res chain seq x y z
N MET A 1 20.75 6.89 14.49
CA MET A 1 19.66 7.17 13.53
C MET A 1 20.16 8.25 12.59
N GLU A 2 20.10 8.02 11.29
CA GLU A 2 20.48 9.06 10.35
C GLU A 2 19.53 10.27 10.47
N ASP A 3 20.10 11.47 10.46
CA ASP A 3 19.31 12.69 10.40
C ASP A 3 18.56 12.75 9.05
N PHE A 4 17.39 13.31 9.04
CA PHE A 4 16.63 13.54 7.81
C PHE A 4 15.87 14.86 7.90
N THR A 5 15.51 15.41 6.75
CA THR A 5 14.70 16.62 6.64
C THR A 5 13.34 16.27 6.04
N ILE A 6 12.25 16.71 6.65
CA ILE A 6 10.92 16.61 6.06
C ILE A 6 10.82 17.64 4.93
N ILE A 7 10.49 17.17 3.71
CA ILE A 7 10.30 18.05 2.54
C ILE A 7 8.86 18.55 2.50
N ASN A 8 7.89 17.63 2.55
CA ASN A 8 6.46 17.93 2.56
C ASN A 8 5.67 16.73 3.07
N GLN A 9 4.42 16.99 3.45
CA GLN A 9 3.46 15.93 3.78
C GLN A 9 2.89 15.34 2.50
N LEU A 10 2.74 14.01 2.47
CA LEU A 10 2.14 13.25 1.37
C LEU A 10 0.71 12.85 1.77
N GLY A 11 -0.28 13.52 1.18
CA GLY A 11 -1.69 13.29 1.49
C GLY A 11 -2.16 13.95 2.80
N GLU A 12 -3.35 13.59 3.24
CA GLU A 12 -3.97 14.09 4.46
C GLU A 12 -3.61 13.23 5.67
N ASP A 13 -3.88 13.73 6.87
CA ASP A 13 -3.73 12.97 8.12
C ASP A 13 -4.62 11.74 8.11
N GLY A 14 -3.99 10.57 8.03
CA GLY A 14 -4.69 9.29 8.07
C GLY A 14 -5.13 8.89 9.48
N LYS A 15 -5.98 7.88 9.55
CA LYS A 15 -6.42 7.28 10.82
C LYS A 15 -5.24 6.82 11.68
N ASP A 16 -4.27 6.17 11.06
CA ASP A 16 -3.15 5.51 11.75
C ASP A 16 -1.89 6.38 11.85
N GLY A 17 -1.77 7.44 11.06
CA GLY A 17 -0.57 8.28 11.04
C GLY A 17 -0.52 9.27 9.88
N ILE A 18 0.64 9.87 9.72
CA ILE A 18 0.95 10.87 8.69
C ILE A 18 2.09 10.33 7.83
N VAL A 19 1.98 10.51 6.53
CA VAL A 19 3.06 10.17 5.59
C VAL A 19 3.71 11.46 5.09
N SER A 20 5.04 11.51 5.11
CA SER A 20 5.83 12.65 4.65
C SER A 20 6.93 12.20 3.71
N LEU A 21 7.23 13.01 2.69
CA LEU A 21 8.45 12.88 1.92
C LEU A 21 9.62 13.41 2.75
N VAL A 22 10.66 12.61 2.91
CA VAL A 22 11.86 12.99 3.65
C VAL A 22 13.10 12.85 2.77
N ARG A 23 14.14 13.62 3.11
CA ARG A 23 15.47 13.56 2.46
C ARG A 23 16.53 13.31 3.51
N PHE A 24 17.38 12.32 3.26
CA PHE A 24 18.56 12.01 4.05
C PHE A 24 19.76 12.87 3.61
N PRO A 25 20.82 13.01 4.47
CA PRO A 25 21.99 13.82 4.14
C PRO A 25 22.73 13.40 2.85
N ASN A 26 22.64 12.11 2.49
CA ASN A 26 23.20 11.57 1.24
C ASN A 26 22.37 11.91 -0.02
N GLY A 27 21.27 12.66 0.13
CA GLY A 27 20.37 13.04 -0.95
C GLY A 27 19.24 12.03 -1.25
N LEU A 28 19.29 10.82 -0.67
CA LEU A 28 18.25 9.83 -0.84
C LEU A 28 16.92 10.34 -0.28
N GLN A 29 15.82 10.09 -1.00
CA GLN A 29 14.48 10.40 -0.55
C GLN A 29 13.72 9.12 -0.19
N ALA A 30 12.80 9.24 0.76
CA ALA A 30 11.90 8.17 1.17
C ALA A 30 10.54 8.73 1.59
N ALA A 31 9.52 7.90 1.55
CA ALA A 31 8.26 8.16 2.25
C ALA A 31 8.38 7.68 3.69
N MET A 32 8.18 8.56 4.64
CA MET A 32 8.17 8.22 6.08
C MET A 32 6.74 8.22 6.59
N LYS A 33 6.27 7.08 7.09
CA LYS A 33 4.99 6.98 7.82
C LYS A 33 5.25 7.09 9.31
N GLN A 34 4.78 8.18 9.91
CA GLN A 34 4.80 8.41 11.35
C GLN A 34 3.48 7.95 11.94
N TYR A 35 3.48 6.90 12.75
CA TYR A 35 2.27 6.36 13.36
C TYR A 35 1.85 7.13 14.60
N LYS A 36 0.53 7.25 14.79
CA LYS A 36 -0.08 7.79 16.02
C LYS A 36 0.19 6.88 17.21
N LYS A 37 0.17 7.45 18.42
CA LYS A 37 0.40 6.71 19.68
C LYS A 37 -0.67 5.62 19.93
N THR A 38 -1.83 5.76 19.33
CA THR A 38 -2.94 4.79 19.44
C THR A 38 -2.68 3.45 18.74
N LYS A 39 -1.80 3.42 17.72
CA LYS A 39 -1.44 2.18 17.03
C LYS A 39 -0.30 1.48 17.78
N SER A 40 -0.49 0.27 18.26
CA SER A 40 0.51 -0.49 19.00
C SER A 40 1.73 -0.86 18.14
N THR A 41 2.91 -1.00 18.75
CA THR A 41 4.12 -1.45 18.04
C THR A 41 3.94 -2.84 17.42
N LYS A 42 3.17 -3.72 18.05
CA LYS A 42 2.81 -5.03 17.50
C LYS A 42 2.02 -4.90 16.19
N MET A 43 1.09 -3.94 16.12
CA MET A 43 0.33 -3.67 14.89
C MET A 43 1.24 -3.09 13.78
N ILE A 44 2.16 -2.21 14.13
CA ILE A 44 3.17 -1.67 13.19
C ILE A 44 4.04 -2.81 12.65
N GLN A 45 4.55 -3.70 13.50
CA GLN A 45 5.36 -4.85 13.08
C GLN A 45 4.58 -5.79 12.15
N LYS A 46 3.29 -6.02 12.42
CA LYS A 46 2.43 -6.84 11.57
C LYS A 46 2.23 -6.20 10.18
N GLU A 47 1.94 -4.90 10.13
CA GLU A 47 1.82 -4.15 8.88
C GLU A 47 3.12 -4.20 8.06
N VAL A 48 4.27 -3.95 8.71
CA VAL A 48 5.61 -4.06 8.10
C VAL A 48 5.86 -5.46 7.55
N GLY A 49 5.47 -6.50 8.28
CA GLY A 49 5.64 -7.89 7.85
C GLY A 49 4.85 -8.21 6.57
N PHE A 50 3.63 -7.74 6.47
CA PHE A 50 2.82 -7.90 5.26
C PHE A 50 3.37 -7.09 4.08
N GLN A 51 3.74 -5.82 4.31
CA GLN A 51 4.29 -4.98 3.25
C GLN A 51 5.60 -5.54 2.70
N ARG A 52 6.49 -6.06 3.55
CA ARG A 52 7.74 -6.70 3.09
C ARG A 52 7.48 -7.88 2.17
N GLN A 53 6.56 -8.78 2.53
CA GLN A 53 6.19 -9.91 1.67
C GLN A 53 5.62 -9.44 0.33
N ALA A 54 4.78 -8.40 0.34
CA ALA A 54 4.21 -7.82 -0.88
C ALA A 54 5.29 -7.11 -1.74
N ALA A 55 6.26 -6.44 -1.11
CA ALA A 55 7.39 -5.82 -1.79
C ALA A 55 8.30 -6.87 -2.45
N GLU A 56 8.59 -7.98 -1.76
CA GLU A 56 9.32 -9.13 -2.35
C GLU A 56 8.58 -9.72 -3.57
N ALA A 57 7.25 -9.69 -3.58
CA ALA A 57 6.44 -10.06 -4.74
C ALA A 57 6.36 -8.97 -5.83
N GLY A 58 6.99 -7.81 -5.61
CA GLY A 58 7.04 -6.69 -6.56
C GLY A 58 5.77 -5.84 -6.63
N ILE A 59 4.83 -5.98 -5.68
CA ILE A 59 3.53 -5.32 -5.72
C ILE A 59 3.32 -4.20 -4.68
N ALA A 60 4.32 -3.93 -3.85
CA ALA A 60 4.27 -2.88 -2.83
C ALA A 60 5.63 -2.15 -2.73
N PRO A 61 5.67 -0.93 -2.16
CA PRO A 61 6.91 -0.22 -1.91
C PRO A 61 7.82 -0.99 -0.94
N GLU A 62 9.13 -0.96 -1.20
CA GLU A 62 10.12 -1.56 -0.30
C GLU A 62 10.20 -0.80 1.04
N ILE A 63 10.29 -1.54 2.14
CA ILE A 63 10.59 -0.99 3.46
C ILE A 63 12.11 -0.82 3.60
N MET A 64 12.57 0.41 3.64
CA MET A 64 13.99 0.76 3.74
C MET A 64 14.50 0.69 5.18
N HIS A 65 13.70 1.16 6.15
CA HIS A 65 14.05 1.18 7.56
C HIS A 65 12.82 1.17 8.47
N VAL A 66 12.94 0.56 9.64
CA VAL A 66 11.90 0.51 10.67
C VAL A 66 12.45 1.06 11.99
N ASP A 67 11.89 2.16 12.46
CA ASP A 67 12.23 2.83 13.72
C ASP A 67 11.06 2.68 14.70
N LEU A 68 10.95 1.51 15.32
CA LEU A 68 9.85 1.20 16.26
C LEU A 68 9.82 2.11 17.49
N PRO A 69 10.97 2.46 18.13
CA PRO A 69 10.96 3.38 19.26
C PRO A 69 10.30 4.72 18.96
N ASN A 70 10.53 5.26 17.77
CA ASN A 70 9.93 6.51 17.31
C ASN A 70 8.64 6.28 16.50
N ARG A 71 8.17 5.03 16.37
CA ARG A 71 6.90 4.66 15.72
C ARG A 71 6.83 5.12 14.27
N ARG A 72 7.87 4.88 13.50
CA ARG A 72 7.95 5.27 12.09
C ARG A 72 8.60 4.20 11.23
N ILE A 73 8.20 4.21 9.97
CA ILE A 73 8.82 3.40 8.92
C ILE A 73 9.21 4.32 7.77
N PHE A 74 10.28 3.94 7.09
CA PHE A 74 10.75 4.58 5.88
C PHE A 74 10.63 3.59 4.74
N MET A 75 10.03 4.01 3.65
CA MET A 75 9.77 3.16 2.50
C MET A 75 10.08 3.91 1.21
N GLU A 76 10.18 3.17 0.13
CA GLU A 76 10.28 3.72 -1.22
C GLU A 76 9.17 4.75 -1.45
N ALA A 77 9.54 5.92 -1.96
CA ALA A 77 8.57 6.95 -2.34
C ALA A 77 7.98 6.62 -3.71
N MET A 78 6.66 6.65 -3.80
CA MET A 78 5.95 6.48 -5.07
C MET A 78 5.90 7.80 -5.84
N SER A 79 5.82 7.72 -7.17
CA SER A 79 5.81 8.90 -8.03
C SER A 79 4.46 9.61 -8.07
N ALA A 80 3.35 8.85 -8.18
CA ALA A 80 2.02 9.43 -8.32
C ALA A 80 0.91 8.49 -7.86
N ARG A 81 -0.22 9.07 -7.43
CA ARG A 81 -1.45 8.31 -7.16
C ARG A 81 -2.20 8.04 -8.46
N VAL A 82 -2.76 6.84 -8.57
CA VAL A 82 -3.59 6.46 -9.73
C VAL A 82 -4.71 7.47 -9.99
N VAL A 83 -5.38 7.92 -8.94
CA VAL A 83 -6.50 8.86 -9.05
C VAL A 83 -6.12 10.26 -9.53
N ASP A 84 -4.84 10.62 -9.49
CA ASP A 84 -4.31 11.89 -10.00
C ASP A 84 -3.80 11.78 -11.45
N GLU A 85 -3.49 10.57 -11.92
CA GLU A 85 -2.88 10.31 -13.23
C GLU A 85 -3.88 9.78 -14.26
N LEU A 86 -4.90 9.02 -13.83
CA LEU A 86 -5.85 8.39 -14.74
C LEU A 86 -7.22 9.08 -14.67
N ASP A 87 -7.72 9.48 -15.84
CA ASP A 87 -9.11 9.94 -16.00
C ASP A 87 -10.08 8.75 -16.22
N GLU A 88 -9.57 7.66 -16.80
CA GLU A 88 -10.31 6.42 -17.06
C GLU A 88 -9.39 5.20 -16.92
N SER A 89 -9.97 4.00 -16.75
CA SER A 89 -9.19 2.77 -16.75
C SER A 89 -8.81 2.37 -18.18
N ASP A 90 -7.65 1.76 -18.32
CA ASP A 90 -7.20 1.12 -19.54
C ASP A 90 -6.84 -0.35 -19.29
N GLU A 91 -6.63 -1.11 -20.37
CA GLU A 91 -6.34 -2.54 -20.29
C GLU A 91 -5.05 -2.83 -19.49
N ARG A 92 -4.03 -1.97 -19.61
CA ARG A 92 -2.78 -2.13 -18.86
C ARG A 92 -3.01 -2.01 -17.36
N PHE A 93 -3.68 -0.95 -16.93
CA PHE A 93 -4.00 -0.71 -15.53
C PHE A 93 -4.85 -1.86 -14.94
N GLU A 94 -5.88 -2.29 -15.66
CA GLU A 94 -6.75 -3.39 -15.22
C GLU A 94 -5.97 -4.69 -15.06
N ASN A 95 -5.10 -5.04 -16.01
CA ASN A 95 -4.25 -6.23 -15.95
C ASN A 95 -3.25 -6.17 -14.79
N GLU A 96 -2.62 -5.03 -14.54
CA GLU A 96 -1.72 -4.84 -13.41
C GLU A 96 -2.48 -4.96 -12.08
N LEU A 97 -3.68 -4.40 -11.98
CA LEU A 97 -4.51 -4.50 -10.77
C LEU A 97 -4.93 -5.96 -10.49
N LEU A 98 -5.33 -6.70 -11.52
CA LEU A 98 -5.64 -8.13 -11.42
C LEU A 98 -4.41 -8.93 -10.95
N THR A 99 -3.25 -8.67 -11.55
CA THR A 99 -1.98 -9.30 -11.17
C THR A 99 -1.64 -9.05 -9.69
N ILE A 100 -1.88 -7.85 -9.18
CA ILE A 100 -1.69 -7.54 -7.75
C ILE A 100 -2.62 -8.42 -6.89
N MET A 101 -3.90 -8.56 -7.26
CA MET A 101 -4.84 -9.40 -6.51
C MET A 101 -4.42 -10.86 -6.48
N GLU A 102 -4.01 -11.40 -7.62
CA GLU A 102 -3.51 -12.78 -7.74
C GLU A 102 -2.26 -13.01 -6.87
N LYS A 103 -1.27 -12.11 -6.95
CA LYS A 103 -0.06 -12.20 -6.14
C LYS A 103 -0.33 -12.10 -4.64
N LEU A 104 -1.27 -11.23 -4.21
CA LEU A 104 -1.70 -11.16 -2.81
C LEU A 104 -2.31 -12.49 -2.35
N ASP A 105 -3.12 -13.15 -3.19
CA ASP A 105 -3.70 -14.46 -2.88
C ASP A 105 -2.62 -15.55 -2.83
N GLU A 106 -1.63 -15.52 -3.72
CA GLU A 106 -0.48 -16.45 -3.75
C GLU A 106 0.37 -16.35 -2.49
N ILE A 107 0.71 -15.13 -2.04
CA ILE A 107 1.51 -14.92 -0.83
C ILE A 107 0.70 -15.04 0.46
N GLY A 108 -0.60 -15.28 0.37
CA GLY A 108 -1.48 -15.55 1.51
C GLY A 108 -1.88 -14.31 2.32
N ILE A 109 -1.94 -13.14 1.70
CA ILE A 109 -2.31 -11.87 2.34
C ILE A 109 -3.65 -11.37 1.76
N LEU A 110 -4.67 -11.23 2.60
CA LEU A 110 -5.87 -10.46 2.28
C LEU A 110 -5.61 -9.00 2.64
N HIS A 111 -5.51 -8.12 1.63
CA HIS A 111 -5.23 -6.70 1.84
C HIS A 111 -6.36 -5.99 2.61
N ASN A 112 -7.59 -6.24 2.20
CA ASN A 112 -8.81 -5.86 2.95
C ASN A 112 -9.04 -4.34 3.06
N ASP A 113 -8.42 -3.52 2.21
CA ASP A 113 -8.65 -2.08 2.13
C ASP A 113 -8.96 -1.67 0.68
N GLY A 114 -10.12 -1.07 0.48
CA GLY A 114 -10.59 -0.63 -0.83
C GLY A 114 -10.40 0.86 -1.10
N ASN A 115 -9.54 1.53 -0.34
CA ASN A 115 -9.23 2.93 -0.58
C ASN A 115 -8.40 3.08 -1.87
N ALA A 116 -8.97 3.75 -2.88
CA ALA A 116 -8.29 3.98 -4.16
C ALA A 116 -6.99 4.79 -4.03
N LEU A 117 -6.82 5.56 -2.96
CA LEU A 117 -5.60 6.30 -2.66
C LEU A 117 -4.42 5.40 -2.28
N ASN A 118 -4.68 4.11 -2.01
CA ASN A 118 -3.65 3.10 -1.78
C ASN A 118 -3.06 2.52 -3.07
N LEU A 119 -3.53 2.95 -4.22
CA LEU A 119 -2.97 2.59 -5.52
C LEU A 119 -2.10 3.73 -6.05
N MET A 120 -0.83 3.44 -6.28
CA MET A 120 0.16 4.40 -6.76
C MET A 120 1.06 3.78 -7.82
N PHE A 121 1.67 4.64 -8.63
CA PHE A 121 2.73 4.24 -9.56
C PHE A 121 4.11 4.51 -8.95
N ASP A 122 5.06 3.61 -9.19
CA ASP A 122 6.48 3.84 -8.92
C ASP A 122 7.13 4.69 -10.04
N ASP A 123 8.45 4.96 -9.94
CA ASP A 123 9.18 5.77 -10.91
C ASP A 123 9.30 5.13 -12.31
N ASP A 124 9.03 3.81 -12.40
CA ASP A 124 9.02 3.04 -13.66
C ASP A 124 7.58 2.80 -14.18
N ASP A 125 6.61 3.54 -13.67
CA ASP A 125 5.17 3.42 -14.00
C ASP A 125 4.54 2.05 -13.68
N ASN A 126 5.11 1.28 -12.75
CA ASN A 126 4.49 0.05 -12.29
C ASN A 126 3.49 0.33 -11.18
N LEU A 127 2.34 -0.34 -11.24
CA LEU A 127 1.30 -0.22 -10.22
C LEU A 127 1.73 -0.90 -8.91
N LYS A 128 1.56 -0.20 -7.80
CA LYS A 128 1.82 -0.69 -6.45
C LYS A 128 0.58 -0.49 -5.56
N ILE A 129 0.42 -1.40 -4.60
CA ILE A 129 -0.59 -1.27 -3.55
C ILE A 129 0.07 -0.93 -2.21
N LEU A 130 -0.48 0.03 -1.49
CA LEU A 130 0.03 0.58 -0.23
C LEU A 130 -0.93 0.31 0.92
N ASP A 131 -0.44 0.56 2.15
CA ASP A 131 -1.19 0.55 3.39
C ASP A 131 -1.77 -0.82 3.78
N PHE A 132 -0.94 -1.63 4.38
CA PHE A 132 -1.27 -2.98 4.89
C PHE A 132 -1.85 -2.98 6.31
N GLY A 133 -2.30 -1.82 6.81
CA GLY A 133 -2.83 -1.65 8.17
C GLY A 133 -4.08 -2.47 8.48
N LEU A 134 -4.90 -2.79 7.47
CA LEU A 134 -6.10 -3.63 7.57
C LEU A 134 -5.89 -5.07 7.11
N SER A 135 -4.67 -5.39 6.69
CA SER A 135 -4.36 -6.71 6.10
C SER A 135 -4.39 -7.84 7.13
N LYS A 136 -4.69 -9.02 6.66
CA LYS A 136 -4.72 -10.26 7.45
C LYS A 136 -4.19 -11.44 6.65
N LYS A 137 -3.69 -12.43 7.39
CA LYS A 137 -3.31 -13.70 6.80
C LYS A 137 -4.53 -14.41 6.22
N ILE A 138 -4.43 -14.93 5.00
CA ILE A 138 -5.45 -15.78 4.41
C ILE A 138 -5.38 -17.17 5.05
N THR A 139 -6.42 -17.52 5.77
CA THR A 139 -6.60 -18.86 6.36
C THR A 139 -7.30 -19.82 5.39
N SER A 140 -7.28 -21.12 5.66
CA SER A 140 -8.03 -22.11 4.89
C SER A 140 -9.55 -21.83 4.89
N THR A 141 -10.07 -21.26 5.97
CA THR A 141 -11.47 -20.83 6.08
C THR A 141 -11.76 -19.66 5.13
N ILE A 142 -10.89 -18.66 5.08
CA ILE A 142 -11.03 -17.51 4.16
C ILE A 142 -10.94 -18.00 2.71
N ARG A 143 -10.00 -18.90 2.36
CA ARG A 143 -9.89 -19.45 1.02
C ARG A 143 -11.16 -20.16 0.57
N ARG A 144 -11.69 -21.05 1.40
CA ARG A 144 -12.95 -21.77 1.11
C ARG A 144 -14.15 -20.83 0.94
N LYS A 145 -14.25 -19.81 1.80
CA LYS A 145 -15.34 -18.82 1.74
C LYS A 145 -15.36 -18.04 0.42
N TRP A 146 -14.18 -17.78 -0.17
CA TRP A 146 -14.01 -16.90 -1.32
C TRP A 146 -13.47 -17.61 -2.57
N ASP A 147 -13.76 -18.91 -2.73
CA ASP A 147 -13.40 -19.72 -3.91
C ASP A 147 -11.91 -19.63 -4.28
N ASN A 148 -11.01 -19.65 -3.29
CA ASN A 148 -9.56 -19.50 -3.40
C ASN A 148 -9.07 -18.14 -3.95
N ALA A 149 -9.95 -17.16 -4.12
CA ALA A 149 -9.64 -15.84 -4.65
C ALA A 149 -10.15 -14.70 -3.72
N PRO A 150 -9.72 -14.67 -2.43
CA PRO A 150 -10.26 -13.71 -1.47
C PRO A 150 -9.99 -12.25 -1.84
N ASN A 151 -8.83 -11.91 -2.42
CA ASN A 151 -8.55 -10.53 -2.84
C ASN A 151 -9.43 -10.10 -4.03
N MET A 152 -9.72 -10.99 -4.97
CA MET A 152 -10.66 -10.69 -6.06
C MET A 152 -12.08 -10.45 -5.54
N LYS A 153 -12.53 -11.22 -4.56
CA LYS A 153 -13.90 -11.11 -4.01
C LYS A 153 -14.08 -9.97 -3.01
N VAL A 154 -13.03 -9.60 -2.30
CA VAL A 154 -13.07 -8.59 -1.22
C VAL A 154 -12.35 -7.31 -1.65
N THR A 155 -11.02 -7.36 -1.78
CA THR A 155 -10.20 -6.16 -2.00
C THR A 155 -10.50 -5.51 -3.36
N TYR A 156 -10.48 -6.29 -4.43
CA TYR A 156 -10.77 -5.79 -5.79
C TYR A 156 -12.17 -5.16 -5.89
N PHE A 157 -13.18 -5.83 -5.33
CA PHE A 157 -14.54 -5.31 -5.31
C PHE A 157 -14.65 -3.96 -4.59
N MET A 158 -13.94 -3.79 -3.46
CA MET A 158 -13.89 -2.51 -2.74
C MET A 158 -13.12 -1.45 -3.52
N LEU A 159 -11.99 -1.81 -4.14
CA LEU A 159 -11.19 -0.90 -4.97
C LEU A 159 -11.98 -0.39 -6.18
N LYS A 160 -12.73 -1.24 -6.87
CA LYS A 160 -13.61 -0.82 -7.97
C LYS A 160 -14.58 0.28 -7.52
N LYS A 161 -15.20 0.11 -6.35
CA LYS A 161 -16.09 1.14 -5.78
C LYS A 161 -15.33 2.42 -5.40
N GLY A 162 -14.13 2.27 -4.88
CA GLY A 162 -13.25 3.39 -4.52
C GLY A 162 -12.85 4.20 -5.75
N LEU A 163 -12.35 3.54 -6.79
CA LEU A 163 -11.93 4.15 -8.07
C LEU A 163 -13.08 4.87 -8.79
N LYS A 164 -14.27 4.27 -8.76
CA LYS A 164 -15.46 4.88 -9.38
C LYS A 164 -15.79 6.27 -8.81
N LYS A 165 -15.48 6.55 -7.54
CA LYS A 165 -15.67 7.87 -6.92
C LYS A 165 -14.78 8.95 -7.55
N TYR A 166 -13.69 8.54 -8.20
CA TYR A 166 -12.76 9.40 -8.93
C TYR A 166 -12.96 9.36 -10.46
N GLY A 167 -14.08 8.77 -10.93
CA GLY A 167 -14.37 8.66 -12.36
C GLY A 167 -13.75 7.45 -13.06
N ILE A 168 -12.92 6.67 -12.39
CA ILE A 168 -12.22 5.51 -12.96
C ILE A 168 -13.10 4.26 -12.82
N SER A 169 -13.65 3.80 -13.95
CA SER A 169 -14.51 2.60 -14.01
C SER A 169 -13.68 1.41 -14.49
N VAL A 170 -13.50 0.42 -13.64
CA VAL A 170 -12.80 -0.84 -13.93
C VAL A 170 -13.83 -1.91 -14.27
N GLN A 171 -13.59 -2.71 -15.32
CA GLN A 171 -14.47 -3.78 -15.79
C GLN A 171 -14.49 -5.02 -14.89
#